data_7c7bcba61bccdf0eaed0df5f2422f1c5
#
_entry.id   7c7bcba61bccdf0eaed0df5f2422f1c5
#
_cell.length_a   1.000
_cell.length_b   1.000
_cell.length_c   1.000
_cell.angle_alpha   90.00
_cell.angle_beta   90.00
_cell.angle_gamma   90.00
#
_symmetry.space_group_name_H-M   'P 1'
#
loop_
_entity.id
_entity.type
_entity.pdbx_description
1 polymer ?
#
loop_
_entity_poly.entity_id
_entity_poly.type
_entity_poly.pdbx_seq_one_letter_code
_entity_poly.pdbx_strand_id
1 'polypeptide(L)'
;MKKITNGKIFALCLGDFARGLINGIITTYLLTFFIPTNSNTTLPQFFMKAALTMAVIRGIGTVIDAVTDPWVASLSDNSKAKSGRRISFMRWSAIPYGLFCLLIFFPPVAGSSVINAIWVGVMLALYYLFSTLYNIPYSALQAEVVAEPRKRVFLYSIVSLLYVVSSAMVFCTSMIKSILMKNGIEEIWALRIPFIVFCVLGGIAALIPAFVIKEKDYVEPKEYHQSIWDALKATVSYPNFAIITVGYLIMWIAFTFFNTAEVYYITNLLNLGDEWVTYVSVISIGVGIMTYPLVNILARKVGKKPLLLGACITYVLLYCAIFNYNLVIDAIGAKPFAILIGLVIAMPIAITNIIPSSIFADLAQYDSIKTGQNRAGMFFAARNFANKMCQAIVVIVCSLLLGKGADGTGAATSAGVRNTALVAMIFVAISVVVYIFYNDKEIAAAIKAHNEAQEKESKKA
;
A
#
# COMPACT_ATOMS: atom_id res chain seq x y z
N MET A 1 -30.91 -15.35 -1.30
CA MET A 1 -29.99 -14.21 -1.49
C MET A 1 -30.33 -13.45 -2.76
N LYS A 2 -30.40 -12.10 -2.69
CA LYS A 2 -30.62 -11.27 -3.88
C LYS A 2 -29.33 -11.21 -4.71
N LYS A 3 -29.44 -11.22 -6.04
CA LYS A 3 -28.28 -10.97 -6.91
C LYS A 3 -27.94 -9.49 -6.89
N ILE A 4 -26.66 -9.17 -6.61
CA ILE A 4 -26.19 -7.78 -6.61
C ILE A 4 -26.15 -7.21 -8.02
N THR A 5 -26.58 -5.96 -8.21
CA THR A 5 -26.51 -5.24 -9.49
C THR A 5 -25.16 -4.56 -9.70
N ASN A 6 -24.78 -4.30 -10.97
CA ASN A 6 -23.50 -3.65 -11.29
C ASN A 6 -23.38 -2.24 -10.67
N GLY A 7 -24.49 -1.48 -10.60
CA GLY A 7 -24.50 -0.17 -9.94
C GLY A 7 -24.18 -0.25 -8.44
N LYS A 8 -24.70 -1.29 -7.75
CA LYS A 8 -24.36 -1.52 -6.34
C LYS A 8 -22.91 -2.02 -6.15
N ILE A 9 -22.37 -2.79 -7.12
CA ILE A 9 -20.96 -3.15 -7.13
C ILE A 9 -20.11 -1.90 -7.24
N PHE A 10 -20.45 -0.98 -8.15
CA PHE A 10 -19.73 0.29 -8.28
C PHE A 10 -19.80 1.11 -6.98
N ALA A 11 -20.99 1.24 -6.38
CA ALA A 11 -21.15 1.92 -5.10
C ALA A 11 -20.33 1.26 -3.97
N LEU A 12 -20.21 -0.08 -3.98
CA LEU A 12 -19.37 -0.81 -3.05
C LEU A 12 -17.89 -0.45 -3.27
N CYS A 13 -17.42 -0.36 -4.52
CA CYS A 13 -16.02 -0.05 -4.83
C CYS A 13 -15.60 1.38 -4.44
N LEU A 14 -16.53 2.31 -4.21
CA LEU A 14 -16.20 3.67 -3.74
C LEU A 14 -15.51 3.68 -2.36
N GLY A 15 -15.67 2.63 -1.56
CA GLY A 15 -14.89 2.46 -0.33
C GLY A 15 -13.39 2.26 -0.61
N ASP A 16 -13.00 1.61 -1.72
CA ASP A 16 -11.60 1.50 -2.13
C ASP A 16 -11.03 2.82 -2.64
N PHE A 17 -11.84 3.62 -3.34
CA PHE A 17 -11.49 4.99 -3.70
C PHE A 17 -11.23 5.85 -2.46
N ALA A 18 -12.11 5.78 -1.45
CA ALA A 18 -11.94 6.44 -0.16
C ALA A 18 -10.63 6.03 0.52
N ARG A 19 -10.37 4.72 0.56
CA ARG A 19 -9.15 4.14 1.12
C ARG A 19 -7.89 4.64 0.39
N GLY A 20 -7.93 4.66 -0.93
CA GLY A 20 -6.82 5.14 -1.76
C GLY A 20 -6.50 6.62 -1.51
N LEU A 21 -7.51 7.49 -1.38
CA LEU A 21 -7.30 8.91 -1.04
C LEU A 21 -6.72 9.08 0.37
N ILE A 22 -7.40 8.55 1.38
CA ILE A 22 -7.05 8.81 2.79
C ILE A 22 -5.71 8.15 3.16
N ASN A 23 -5.51 6.86 2.82
CA ASN A 23 -4.22 6.19 3.08
C ASN A 23 -3.09 6.78 2.23
N GLY A 24 -3.39 7.20 1.00
CA GLY A 24 -2.43 7.81 0.10
C GLY A 24 -1.81 9.08 0.68
N ILE A 25 -2.61 9.97 1.30
CA ILE A 25 -2.11 11.16 1.99
C ILE A 25 -1.10 10.76 3.08
N ILE A 26 -1.44 9.80 3.93
CA ILE A 26 -0.56 9.35 5.02
C ILE A 26 0.71 8.69 4.47
N THR A 27 0.59 7.86 3.45
CA THR A 27 1.74 7.13 2.90
C THR A 27 2.73 8.07 2.21
N THR A 28 2.21 9.05 1.45
CA THR A 28 3.04 9.92 0.60
C THR A 28 3.50 11.17 1.34
N TYR A 29 2.60 11.84 2.07
CA TYR A 29 2.87 13.20 2.57
C TYR A 29 3.12 13.30 4.07
N LEU A 30 2.88 12.26 4.87
CA LEU A 30 3.10 12.36 6.31
C LEU A 30 4.55 12.71 6.67
N LEU A 31 5.52 12.04 6.02
CA LEU A 31 6.93 12.33 6.28
C LEU A 31 7.35 13.68 5.70
N THR A 32 6.97 13.99 4.47
CA THR A 32 7.36 15.25 3.80
C THR A 32 6.78 16.48 4.47
N PHE A 33 5.63 16.36 5.14
CA PHE A 33 5.03 17.46 5.91
C PHE A 33 5.81 17.76 7.20
N PHE A 34 6.29 16.72 7.90
CA PHE A 34 7.01 16.88 9.19
C PHE A 34 8.53 16.84 9.06
N ILE A 35 9.06 16.29 7.97
CA ILE A 35 10.48 16.27 7.61
C ILE A 35 10.57 16.88 6.22
N PRO A 36 10.68 18.22 6.09
CA PRO A 36 10.69 18.87 4.79
C PRO A 36 11.81 18.38 3.88
N THR A 37 11.58 18.45 2.58
CA THR A 37 12.54 17.98 1.56
C THR A 37 13.71 18.94 1.37
N ASN A 38 13.51 20.24 1.60
CA ASN A 38 14.50 21.29 1.40
C ASN A 38 14.68 22.16 2.64
N SER A 39 15.87 22.71 2.84
CA SER A 39 16.15 23.71 3.88
C SER A 39 15.47 25.06 3.63
N ASN A 40 15.08 25.36 2.38
CA ASN A 40 14.38 26.58 1.98
C ASN A 40 12.86 26.52 2.17
N THR A 41 12.35 25.50 2.87
CA THR A 41 10.92 25.38 3.17
C THR A 41 10.46 26.48 4.13
N THR A 42 9.26 26.98 3.92
CA THR A 42 8.57 27.86 4.86
C THR A 42 7.68 27.09 5.85
N LEU A 43 7.69 25.74 5.77
CA LEU A 43 6.96 24.91 6.72
C LEU A 43 7.56 25.07 8.12
N PRO A 44 6.73 25.29 9.15
CA PRO A 44 7.21 25.39 10.51
C PRO A 44 7.80 24.04 10.99
N GLN A 45 8.89 24.11 11.73
CA GLN A 45 9.46 22.95 12.38
C GLN A 45 8.60 22.55 13.59
N PHE A 46 7.79 21.51 13.47
CA PHE A 46 6.86 21.09 14.52
C PHE A 46 7.51 20.27 15.64
N PHE A 47 8.68 19.69 15.42
CA PHE A 47 9.40 18.84 16.38
C PHE A 47 10.88 19.20 16.45
N MET A 48 11.48 19.14 17.65
CA MET A 48 12.92 19.39 17.85
C MET A 48 13.80 18.38 17.10
N LYS A 49 13.39 17.10 17.04
CA LYS A 49 14.06 15.99 16.35
C LYS A 49 13.05 15.29 15.45
N ALA A 50 12.65 15.95 14.38
CA ALA A 50 11.53 15.53 13.55
C ALA A 50 11.63 14.06 13.07
N ALA A 51 12.80 13.64 12.59
CA ALA A 51 13.03 12.28 12.09
C ALA A 51 12.84 11.21 13.20
N LEU A 52 13.45 11.43 14.38
CA LEU A 52 13.33 10.51 15.51
C LEU A 52 11.90 10.48 16.04
N THR A 53 11.28 11.66 16.20
CA THR A 53 9.90 11.78 16.68
C THR A 53 8.94 11.05 15.73
N MET A 54 9.08 11.25 14.44
CA MET A 54 8.26 10.55 13.44
C MET A 54 8.50 9.04 13.41
N ALA A 55 9.75 8.59 13.59
CA ALA A 55 10.05 7.15 13.69
C ALA A 55 9.33 6.51 14.88
N VAL A 56 9.35 7.16 16.06
CA VAL A 56 8.67 6.67 17.27
C VAL A 56 7.15 6.69 17.10
N ILE A 57 6.57 7.80 16.63
CA ILE A 57 5.12 7.94 16.41
C ILE A 57 4.61 6.89 15.43
N ARG A 58 5.32 6.69 14.32
CA ARG A 58 4.95 5.68 13.32
C ARG A 58 5.11 4.26 13.85
N GLY A 59 6.17 3.99 14.60
CA GLY A 59 6.37 2.69 15.24
C GLY A 59 5.22 2.32 16.17
N ILE A 60 4.84 3.22 17.07
CA ILE A 60 3.69 3.02 17.97
C ILE A 60 2.39 2.86 17.16
N GLY A 61 2.15 3.72 16.17
CA GLY A 61 0.96 3.66 15.33
C GLY A 61 0.80 2.30 14.63
N THR A 62 1.89 1.72 14.14
CA THR A 62 1.85 0.41 13.48
C THR A 62 1.60 -0.74 14.46
N VAL A 63 2.13 -0.67 15.67
CA VAL A 63 1.80 -1.65 16.71
C VAL A 63 0.31 -1.60 17.02
N ILE A 64 -0.27 -0.40 17.13
CA ILE A 64 -1.71 -0.22 17.33
C ILE A 64 -2.50 -0.85 16.16
N ASP A 65 -2.12 -0.55 14.92
CA ASP A 65 -2.76 -1.10 13.72
C ASP A 65 -2.71 -2.65 13.71
N ALA A 66 -1.55 -3.22 14.02
CA ALA A 66 -1.37 -4.68 14.05
C ALA A 66 -2.19 -5.39 15.14
N VAL A 67 -2.37 -4.76 16.30
CA VAL A 67 -3.15 -5.31 17.42
C VAL A 67 -4.64 -5.12 17.18
N THR A 68 -5.05 -4.00 16.61
CA THR A 68 -6.47 -3.70 16.38
C THR A 68 -7.08 -4.52 15.26
N ASP A 69 -6.32 -4.97 14.27
CA ASP A 69 -6.82 -5.77 13.14
C ASP A 69 -7.57 -7.05 13.58
N PRO A 70 -6.96 -7.99 14.33
CA PRO A 70 -7.66 -9.20 14.77
C PRO A 70 -8.79 -8.91 15.75
N TRP A 71 -8.63 -7.87 16.56
CA TRP A 71 -9.65 -7.45 17.51
C TRP A 71 -10.90 -6.94 16.80
N VAL A 72 -10.75 -6.04 15.81
CA VAL A 72 -11.86 -5.50 15.02
C VAL A 72 -12.48 -6.59 14.14
N ALA A 73 -11.70 -7.49 13.57
CA ALA A 73 -12.23 -8.63 12.82
C ALA A 73 -13.20 -9.44 13.69
N SER A 74 -12.75 -9.84 14.89
CA SER A 74 -13.58 -10.57 15.85
C SER A 74 -14.83 -9.79 16.27
N LEU A 75 -14.69 -8.49 16.57
CA LEU A 75 -15.83 -7.64 16.96
C LEU A 75 -16.86 -7.52 15.84
N SER A 76 -16.41 -7.32 14.59
CA SER A 76 -17.32 -7.16 13.46
C SER A 76 -18.03 -8.45 13.10
N ASP A 77 -17.35 -9.59 13.18
CA ASP A 77 -17.94 -10.89 12.88
C ASP A 77 -18.99 -11.32 13.90
N ASN A 78 -18.80 -10.97 15.18
CA ASN A 78 -19.71 -11.29 16.28
C ASN A 78 -20.81 -10.22 16.53
N SER A 79 -20.85 -9.15 15.74
CA SER A 79 -21.80 -8.07 15.93
C SER A 79 -23.23 -8.48 15.58
N LYS A 80 -24.18 -8.17 16.49
CA LYS A 80 -25.62 -8.39 16.34
C LYS A 80 -26.38 -7.13 15.89
N ALA A 81 -25.71 -6.15 15.28
CA ALA A 81 -26.31 -4.89 14.91
C ALA A 81 -27.46 -5.04 13.90
N LYS A 82 -28.58 -4.29 14.13
CA LYS A 82 -29.77 -4.34 13.28
C LYS A 82 -29.52 -3.89 11.84
N SER A 83 -28.55 -2.99 11.61
CA SER A 83 -28.19 -2.47 10.28
C SER A 83 -27.34 -3.44 9.45
N GLY A 84 -26.82 -4.48 10.05
CA GLY A 84 -25.82 -5.41 9.50
C GLY A 84 -24.60 -5.43 10.39
N ARG A 85 -23.97 -6.60 10.53
CA ARG A 85 -22.84 -6.80 11.44
C ARG A 85 -21.62 -5.96 11.03
N ARG A 86 -21.34 -5.84 9.72
CA ARG A 86 -20.17 -5.11 9.14
C ARG A 86 -20.51 -3.67 8.80
N ILE A 87 -21.69 -3.41 8.23
CA ILE A 87 -22.13 -2.07 7.82
C ILE A 87 -22.21 -1.12 9.02
N SER A 88 -22.56 -1.60 10.20
CA SER A 88 -22.60 -0.74 11.39
C SER A 88 -21.22 -0.14 11.71
N PHE A 89 -20.16 -0.95 11.68
CA PHE A 89 -18.79 -0.47 11.88
C PHE A 89 -18.37 0.54 10.82
N MET A 90 -18.65 0.26 9.54
CA MET A 90 -18.34 1.17 8.44
C MET A 90 -19.02 2.52 8.60
N ARG A 91 -20.29 2.58 9.01
CA ARG A 91 -21.03 3.84 9.22
C ARG A 91 -20.40 4.70 10.31
N TRP A 92 -20.06 4.10 11.43
CA TRP A 92 -19.50 4.82 12.57
C TRP A 92 -18.05 5.25 12.33
N SER A 93 -17.28 4.50 11.55
CA SER A 93 -15.86 4.76 11.33
C SER A 93 -15.56 5.64 10.12
N ALA A 94 -16.44 5.74 9.11
CA ALA A 94 -16.16 6.43 7.86
C ALA A 94 -15.80 7.92 8.04
N ILE A 95 -16.56 8.68 8.83
CA ILE A 95 -16.27 10.09 9.09
C ILE A 95 -15.04 10.26 9.98
N PRO A 96 -14.92 9.58 11.14
CA PRO A 96 -13.73 9.67 11.98
C PRO A 96 -12.44 9.27 11.23
N TYR A 97 -12.48 8.30 10.33
CA TYR A 97 -11.36 7.86 9.52
C TYR A 97 -10.74 9.01 8.70
N GLY A 98 -11.57 9.77 7.96
CA GLY A 98 -11.13 10.96 7.22
C GLY A 98 -10.75 12.12 8.13
N LEU A 99 -11.52 12.34 9.21
CA LEU A 99 -11.29 13.43 10.16
C LEU A 99 -9.94 13.28 10.89
N PHE A 100 -9.64 12.11 11.45
CA PHE A 100 -8.37 11.90 12.14
C PHE A 100 -7.17 11.92 11.19
N CYS A 101 -7.32 11.44 9.94
CA CYS A 101 -6.33 11.64 8.90
C CYS A 101 -6.01 13.14 8.71
N LEU A 102 -7.02 13.97 8.62
CA LEU A 102 -6.87 15.41 8.43
C LEU A 102 -6.21 16.08 9.66
N LEU A 103 -6.68 15.78 10.86
CA LEU A 103 -6.22 16.38 12.11
C LEU A 103 -4.72 16.14 12.40
N ILE A 104 -4.12 15.09 11.84
CA ILE A 104 -2.66 14.86 11.90
C ILE A 104 -1.90 16.09 11.38
N PHE A 105 -2.39 16.74 10.31
CA PHE A 105 -1.74 17.86 9.64
C PHE A 105 -2.07 19.22 10.25
N PHE A 106 -2.76 19.26 11.39
CA PHE A 106 -3.12 20.47 12.14
C PHE A 106 -2.58 20.43 13.58
N PRO A 107 -1.24 20.41 13.75
CA PRO A 107 -0.64 20.52 15.09
C PRO A 107 -1.07 21.82 15.76
N PRO A 108 -1.39 21.82 17.08
CA PRO A 108 -2.00 22.97 17.74
C PRO A 108 -1.04 24.11 18.07
N VAL A 109 0.28 23.84 18.10
CA VAL A 109 1.29 24.85 18.48
C VAL A 109 2.10 25.26 17.25
N ALA A 110 2.19 26.56 17.01
CA ALA A 110 3.10 27.09 15.99
C ALA A 110 4.56 26.91 16.46
N GLY A 111 5.34 26.13 15.69
CA GLY A 111 6.73 25.85 15.98
C GLY A 111 6.96 24.54 16.76
N SER A 112 8.21 24.34 17.17
CA SER A 112 8.68 23.08 17.75
C SER A 112 8.18 22.88 19.18
N SER A 113 7.37 21.83 19.39
CA SER A 113 6.78 21.51 20.70
C SER A 113 6.55 20.02 20.91
N VAL A 114 6.72 19.55 22.15
CA VAL A 114 6.33 18.20 22.56
C VAL A 114 4.82 18.00 22.45
N ILE A 115 4.01 19.06 22.63
CA ILE A 115 2.56 19.00 22.48
C ILE A 115 2.19 18.59 21.06
N ASN A 116 2.92 19.09 20.05
CA ASN A 116 2.70 18.68 18.65
C ASN A 116 3.02 17.18 18.45
N ALA A 117 4.07 16.66 19.08
CA ALA A 117 4.42 15.24 18.98
C ALA A 117 3.33 14.35 19.61
N ILE A 118 2.81 14.74 20.78
CA ILE A 118 1.70 14.04 21.44
C ILE A 118 0.43 14.12 20.56
N TRP A 119 0.10 15.31 20.05
CA TRP A 119 -1.05 15.51 19.16
C TRP A 119 -0.98 14.61 17.93
N VAL A 120 0.12 14.67 17.19
CA VAL A 120 0.30 13.86 15.97
C VAL A 120 0.28 12.36 16.30
N GLY A 121 0.89 11.96 17.42
CA GLY A 121 0.87 10.57 17.88
C GLY A 121 -0.53 10.08 18.20
N VAL A 122 -1.33 10.86 18.93
CA VAL A 122 -2.73 10.51 19.27
C VAL A 122 -3.62 10.51 18.02
N MET A 123 -3.51 11.54 17.16
CA MET A 123 -4.31 11.60 15.93
C MET A 123 -3.96 10.45 14.97
N LEU A 124 -2.69 10.08 14.86
CA LEU A 124 -2.26 8.94 14.06
C LEU A 124 -2.75 7.60 14.63
N ALA A 125 -2.72 7.43 15.95
CA ALA A 125 -3.25 6.25 16.61
C ALA A 125 -4.76 6.10 16.39
N LEU A 126 -5.52 7.19 16.51
CA LEU A 126 -6.95 7.22 16.22
C LEU A 126 -7.23 6.98 14.73
N TYR A 127 -6.44 7.56 13.84
CA TYR A 127 -6.51 7.29 12.41
C TYR A 127 -6.36 5.78 12.13
N TYR A 128 -5.34 5.10 12.69
CA TYR A 128 -5.17 3.66 12.49
C TYR A 128 -6.35 2.87 13.05
N LEU A 129 -6.81 3.19 14.23
CA LEU A 129 -7.97 2.54 14.84
C LEU A 129 -9.22 2.65 13.94
N PHE A 130 -9.55 3.86 13.49
CA PHE A 130 -10.75 4.06 12.64
C PHE A 130 -10.54 3.55 11.21
N SER A 131 -9.32 3.57 10.71
CA SER A 131 -8.94 2.89 9.46
C SER A 131 -9.23 1.39 9.54
N THR A 132 -8.82 0.73 10.62
CA THR A 132 -9.08 -0.70 10.84
C THR A 132 -10.57 -0.98 11.02
N LEU A 133 -11.28 -0.16 11.82
CA LEU A 133 -12.73 -0.27 12.02
C LEU A 133 -13.54 -0.12 10.72
N TYR A 134 -13.00 0.58 9.72
CA TYR A 134 -13.59 0.69 8.39
C TYR A 134 -13.12 -0.45 7.46
N ASN A 135 -11.82 -0.62 7.28
CA ASN A 135 -11.24 -1.43 6.21
C ASN A 135 -11.44 -2.94 6.41
N ILE A 136 -11.40 -3.45 7.66
CA ILE A 136 -11.57 -4.88 7.94
C ILE A 136 -13.00 -5.32 7.63
N PRO A 137 -14.06 -4.71 8.19
CA PRO A 137 -15.45 -5.08 7.85
C PRO A 137 -15.76 -4.84 6.38
N TYR A 138 -15.22 -3.78 5.77
CA TYR A 138 -15.41 -3.46 4.37
C TYR A 138 -14.84 -4.53 3.43
N SER A 139 -13.60 -4.95 3.63
CA SER A 139 -12.96 -5.98 2.80
C SER A 139 -13.67 -7.32 2.91
N ALA A 140 -14.13 -7.66 4.11
CA ALA A 140 -14.90 -8.87 4.34
C ALA A 140 -16.30 -8.78 3.70
N LEU A 141 -16.96 -7.61 3.75
CA LEU A 141 -18.25 -7.38 3.09
C LEU A 141 -18.13 -7.54 1.55
N GLN A 142 -17.07 -7.02 0.94
CA GLN A 142 -16.81 -7.18 -0.50
C GLN A 142 -16.76 -8.67 -0.91
N ALA A 143 -16.04 -9.49 -0.15
CA ALA A 143 -15.88 -10.91 -0.43
C ALA A 143 -17.19 -11.69 -0.30
N GLU A 144 -18.07 -11.31 0.65
CA GLU A 144 -19.34 -11.99 0.92
C GLU A 144 -20.47 -11.54 -0.01
N VAL A 145 -20.57 -10.25 -0.30
CA VAL A 145 -21.68 -9.69 -1.11
C VAL A 145 -21.59 -10.11 -2.58
N VAL A 146 -20.36 -10.34 -3.10
CA VAL A 146 -20.14 -10.71 -4.51
C VAL A 146 -19.70 -12.17 -4.61
N ALA A 147 -20.67 -13.08 -4.47
CA ALA A 147 -20.44 -14.53 -4.55
C ALA A 147 -20.19 -15.03 -5.98
N GLU A 148 -20.80 -14.40 -7.01
CA GLU A 148 -20.75 -14.83 -8.42
C GLU A 148 -19.35 -14.56 -9.03
N PRO A 149 -18.63 -15.58 -9.59
CA PRO A 149 -17.26 -15.41 -10.08
C PRO A 149 -17.09 -14.30 -11.12
N ARG A 150 -18.02 -14.19 -12.10
CA ARG A 150 -17.96 -13.13 -13.14
C ARG A 150 -18.08 -11.72 -12.53
N LYS A 151 -18.97 -11.54 -11.58
CA LYS A 151 -19.15 -10.25 -10.89
C LYS A 151 -17.99 -9.94 -9.96
N ARG A 152 -17.33 -10.96 -9.42
CA ARG A 152 -16.12 -10.80 -8.62
C ARG A 152 -14.96 -10.26 -9.44
N VAL A 153 -14.78 -10.73 -10.69
CA VAL A 153 -13.80 -10.16 -11.62
C VAL A 153 -14.13 -8.70 -11.94
N PHE A 154 -15.40 -8.38 -12.21
CA PHE A 154 -15.86 -7.02 -12.45
C PHE A 154 -15.62 -6.11 -11.22
N LEU A 155 -15.93 -6.58 -10.00
CA LEU A 155 -15.65 -5.88 -8.75
C LEU A 155 -14.17 -5.49 -8.66
N TYR A 156 -13.26 -6.47 -8.76
CA TYR A 156 -11.82 -6.19 -8.58
C TYR A 156 -11.22 -5.37 -9.73
N SER A 157 -11.79 -5.41 -10.93
CA SER A 157 -11.39 -4.52 -12.01
C SER A 157 -11.72 -3.05 -11.68
N ILE A 158 -12.93 -2.79 -11.15
CA ILE A 158 -13.32 -1.43 -10.72
C ILE A 158 -12.51 -0.99 -9.49
N VAL A 159 -12.28 -1.87 -8.52
CA VAL A 159 -11.42 -1.60 -7.36
C VAL A 159 -10.05 -1.13 -7.82
N SER A 160 -9.43 -1.87 -8.74
CA SER A 160 -8.11 -1.50 -9.27
C SER A 160 -8.11 -0.15 -9.98
N LEU A 161 -9.14 0.11 -10.81
CA LEU A 161 -9.28 1.40 -11.49
C LEU A 161 -9.44 2.56 -10.50
N LEU A 162 -10.32 2.43 -9.52
CA LEU A 162 -10.56 3.47 -8.52
C LEU A 162 -9.36 3.69 -7.61
N TYR A 163 -8.59 2.64 -7.30
CA TYR A 163 -7.33 2.76 -6.57
C TYR A 163 -6.30 3.57 -7.37
N VAL A 164 -6.15 3.30 -8.67
CA VAL A 164 -5.24 4.07 -9.54
C VAL A 164 -5.67 5.53 -9.63
N VAL A 165 -6.97 5.81 -9.81
CA VAL A 165 -7.49 7.18 -9.86
C VAL A 165 -7.24 7.91 -8.54
N SER A 166 -7.52 7.28 -7.41
CA SER A 166 -7.29 7.90 -6.09
C SER A 166 -5.81 8.16 -5.83
N SER A 167 -4.92 7.24 -6.22
CA SER A 167 -3.47 7.43 -6.10
C SER A 167 -2.97 8.59 -6.97
N ALA A 168 -3.44 8.67 -8.22
CA ALA A 168 -3.11 9.79 -9.11
C ALA A 168 -3.55 11.13 -8.52
N MET A 169 -4.76 11.22 -7.93
CA MET A 169 -5.25 12.41 -7.26
C MET A 169 -4.33 12.82 -6.08
N VAL A 170 -3.90 11.86 -5.27
CA VAL A 170 -2.98 12.15 -4.15
C VAL A 170 -1.66 12.69 -4.66
N PHE A 171 -1.06 12.12 -5.71
CA PHE A 171 0.18 12.62 -6.29
C PHE A 171 0.04 14.01 -6.93
N CYS A 172 -1.17 14.38 -7.42
CA CYS A 172 -1.45 15.73 -7.88
C CYS A 172 -1.33 16.80 -6.78
N THR A 173 -1.29 16.42 -5.49
CA THR A 173 -1.06 17.36 -4.38
C THR A 173 0.20 18.20 -4.59
N SER A 174 1.30 17.62 -5.07
CA SER A 174 2.55 18.32 -5.31
C SER A 174 2.40 19.42 -6.39
N MET A 175 1.67 19.11 -7.46
CA MET A 175 1.35 20.09 -8.50
C MET A 175 0.41 21.18 -7.98
N ILE A 176 -0.64 20.81 -7.24
CA ILE A 176 -1.59 21.74 -6.62
C ILE A 176 -0.83 22.68 -5.66
N LYS A 177 0.05 22.14 -4.80
CA LYS A 177 0.93 22.91 -3.92
C LYS A 177 1.71 23.95 -4.71
N SER A 178 2.40 23.55 -5.79
CA SER A 178 3.19 24.45 -6.63
C SER A 178 2.34 25.59 -7.22
N ILE A 179 1.13 25.29 -7.73
CA ILE A 179 0.21 26.29 -8.27
C ILE A 179 -0.26 27.26 -7.19
N LEU A 180 -0.66 26.76 -6.02
CA LEU A 180 -1.15 27.57 -4.91
C LEU A 180 -0.06 28.52 -4.38
N MET A 181 1.18 28.04 -4.25
CA MET A 181 2.32 28.85 -3.83
C MET A 181 2.64 29.95 -4.86
N LYS A 182 2.57 29.66 -6.17
CA LYS A 182 2.73 30.68 -7.23
C LYS A 182 1.66 31.77 -7.17
N ASN A 183 0.47 31.47 -6.63
CA ASN A 183 -0.59 32.45 -6.39
C ASN A 183 -0.52 33.14 -5.01
N GLY A 184 0.61 33.01 -4.29
CA GLY A 184 0.86 33.71 -3.03
C GLY A 184 0.28 33.00 -1.78
N ILE A 185 -0.19 31.76 -1.88
CA ILE A 185 -0.66 31.02 -0.74
C ILE A 185 0.56 30.42 0.01
N GLU A 186 0.59 30.55 1.33
CA GLU A 186 1.62 29.98 2.19
C GLU A 186 1.76 28.47 2.00
N GLU A 187 2.97 27.94 2.05
CA GLU A 187 3.29 26.54 1.79
C GLU A 187 2.47 25.58 2.65
N ILE A 188 2.24 25.91 3.93
CA ILE A 188 1.46 25.08 4.86
C ILE A 188 0.00 24.94 4.39
N TRP A 189 -0.61 26.04 3.92
CA TRP A 189 -1.98 26.01 3.40
C TRP A 189 -2.05 25.40 2.01
N ALA A 190 -1.01 25.56 1.21
CA ALA A 190 -0.91 24.94 -0.11
C ALA A 190 -0.89 23.39 -0.02
N LEU A 191 -0.44 22.81 1.11
CA LEU A 191 -0.54 21.39 1.41
C LEU A 191 -1.88 21.03 2.09
N ARG A 192 -2.34 21.83 3.05
CA ARG A 192 -3.57 21.54 3.80
C ARG A 192 -4.83 21.57 2.94
N ILE A 193 -4.93 22.46 1.97
CA ILE A 193 -6.11 22.58 1.09
C ILE A 193 -6.39 21.27 0.35
N PRO A 194 -5.45 20.66 -0.42
CA PRO A 194 -5.71 19.39 -1.06
C PRO A 194 -5.99 18.25 -0.05
N PHE A 195 -5.35 18.24 1.13
CA PHE A 195 -5.64 17.24 2.16
C PHE A 195 -7.07 17.36 2.67
N ILE A 196 -7.58 18.56 2.91
CA ILE A 196 -8.99 18.80 3.29
C ILE A 196 -9.92 18.25 2.21
N VAL A 197 -9.69 18.62 0.96
CA VAL A 197 -10.52 18.18 -0.18
C VAL A 197 -10.54 16.66 -0.28
N PHE A 198 -9.38 16.02 -0.23
CA PHE A 198 -9.29 14.56 -0.37
C PHE A 198 -9.82 13.79 0.84
N CYS A 199 -9.63 14.30 2.06
CA CYS A 199 -10.23 13.69 3.25
C CYS A 199 -11.77 13.81 3.25
N VAL A 200 -12.32 14.95 2.80
CA VAL A 200 -13.76 15.15 2.67
C VAL A 200 -14.34 14.24 1.59
N LEU A 201 -13.73 14.24 0.39
CA LEU A 201 -14.15 13.34 -0.69
C LEU A 201 -14.04 11.87 -0.29
N GLY A 202 -12.93 11.50 0.37
CA GLY A 202 -12.74 10.15 0.90
C GLY A 202 -13.77 9.77 1.95
N GLY A 203 -14.08 10.67 2.90
CA GLY A 203 -15.10 10.44 3.91
C GLY A 203 -16.49 10.24 3.29
N ILE A 204 -16.88 11.07 2.32
CA ILE A 204 -18.14 10.91 1.57
C ILE A 204 -18.15 9.58 0.80
N ALA A 205 -17.07 9.27 0.09
CA ALA A 205 -16.96 8.03 -0.67
C ALA A 205 -17.02 6.78 0.25
N ALA A 206 -16.46 6.85 1.46
CA ALA A 206 -16.52 5.78 2.45
C ALA A 206 -17.94 5.55 3.00
N LEU A 207 -18.78 6.59 3.07
CA LEU A 207 -20.16 6.46 3.53
C LEU A 207 -21.06 5.77 2.49
N ILE A 208 -20.81 5.95 1.20
CA ILE A 208 -21.69 5.44 0.13
C ILE A 208 -21.93 3.92 0.25
N PRO A 209 -20.90 3.04 0.33
CA PRO A 209 -21.16 1.61 0.48
C PRO A 209 -21.92 1.27 1.75
N ALA A 210 -21.68 1.99 2.85
CA ALA A 210 -22.32 1.74 4.13
C ALA A 210 -23.84 2.08 4.14
N PHE A 211 -24.30 2.96 3.25
CA PHE A 211 -25.71 3.32 3.12
C PHE A 211 -26.41 2.60 1.95
N VAL A 212 -25.71 2.34 0.84
CA VAL A 212 -26.28 1.74 -0.37
C VAL A 212 -26.44 0.22 -0.23
N ILE A 213 -25.48 -0.45 0.45
CA ILE A 213 -25.51 -1.89 0.61
C ILE A 213 -26.30 -2.29 1.85
N LYS A 214 -27.32 -3.14 1.65
CA LYS A 214 -28.05 -3.78 2.75
C LYS A 214 -27.48 -5.18 2.95
N GLU A 215 -26.56 -5.36 3.90
CA GLU A 215 -25.84 -6.61 4.15
C GLU A 215 -26.77 -7.84 4.22
N LYS A 216 -27.89 -7.73 4.93
CA LYS A 216 -28.87 -8.81 5.12
C LYS A 216 -29.51 -9.33 3.82
N ASP A 217 -29.50 -8.53 2.74
CA ASP A 217 -30.03 -8.98 1.44
C ASP A 217 -29.09 -9.94 0.71
N TYR A 218 -27.78 -9.94 1.06
CA TYR A 218 -26.72 -10.60 0.28
C TYR A 218 -25.87 -11.60 1.07
N VAL A 219 -25.85 -11.53 2.41
CA VAL A 219 -24.94 -12.30 3.26
C VAL A 219 -25.71 -13.15 4.24
N GLU A 220 -25.41 -14.47 4.24
CA GLU A 220 -25.82 -15.36 5.33
C GLU A 220 -24.76 -15.36 6.42
N PRO A 221 -25.14 -15.27 7.70
CA PRO A 221 -24.17 -15.35 8.78
C PRO A 221 -23.55 -16.75 8.82
N LYS A 222 -22.29 -16.86 8.45
CA LYS A 222 -21.47 -18.05 8.68
C LYS A 222 -20.47 -17.73 9.77
N GLU A 223 -20.45 -18.52 10.81
CA GLU A 223 -19.39 -18.48 11.83
C GLU A 223 -18.10 -19.04 11.22
N TYR A 224 -17.07 -18.20 11.13
CA TYR A 224 -15.76 -18.61 10.65
C TYR A 224 -14.72 -18.24 11.71
N HIS A 225 -14.29 -19.20 12.49
CA HIS A 225 -13.22 -19.00 13.48
C HIS A 225 -11.90 -19.58 12.94
N GLN A 226 -11.10 -18.73 12.30
CA GLN A 226 -9.70 -19.07 12.03
C GLN A 226 -8.77 -18.06 12.70
N SER A 227 -7.85 -18.55 13.52
CA SER A 227 -6.86 -17.73 14.20
C SER A 227 -5.74 -17.30 13.25
N ILE A 228 -5.29 -16.04 13.37
CA ILE A 228 -4.12 -15.54 12.64
C ILE A 228 -2.87 -16.36 12.98
N TRP A 229 -2.77 -16.84 14.21
CA TRP A 229 -1.68 -17.71 14.67
C TRP A 229 -1.64 -19.05 13.92
N ASP A 230 -2.79 -19.62 13.57
CA ASP A 230 -2.86 -20.83 12.77
C ASP A 230 -2.44 -20.56 11.32
N ALA A 231 -2.76 -19.38 10.79
CA ALA A 231 -2.29 -18.93 9.49
C ALA A 231 -0.77 -18.78 9.44
N LEU A 232 -0.17 -18.19 10.45
CA LEU A 232 1.29 -18.03 10.57
C LEU A 232 1.99 -19.37 10.72
N LYS A 233 1.47 -20.27 11.56
CA LYS A 233 2.00 -21.64 11.72
C LYS A 233 1.93 -22.42 10.42
N ALA A 234 0.82 -22.36 9.68
CA ALA A 234 0.68 -23.00 8.38
C ALA A 234 1.69 -22.47 7.35
N THR A 235 2.02 -21.17 7.43
CA THR A 235 3.03 -20.52 6.58
C THR A 235 4.41 -21.14 6.77
N VAL A 236 4.80 -21.41 8.01
CA VAL A 236 6.13 -21.97 8.34
C VAL A 236 6.23 -23.46 8.02
N SER A 237 5.10 -24.16 7.97
CA SER A 237 5.06 -25.63 7.76
C SER A 237 5.49 -26.07 6.35
N TYR A 238 5.46 -25.18 5.36
CA TYR A 238 5.85 -25.47 3.98
C TYR A 238 7.07 -24.65 3.57
N PRO A 239 8.26 -25.24 3.36
CA PRO A 239 9.48 -24.49 3.02
C PRO A 239 9.32 -23.57 1.81
N ASN A 240 8.72 -24.06 0.71
CA ASN A 240 8.45 -23.23 -0.48
C ASN A 240 7.53 -22.04 -0.20
N PHE A 241 6.56 -22.19 0.71
CA PHE A 241 5.69 -21.10 1.13
C PHE A 241 6.46 -20.07 1.97
N ALA A 242 7.29 -20.54 2.91
CA ALA A 242 8.13 -19.64 3.71
C ALA A 242 9.09 -18.84 2.82
N ILE A 243 9.78 -19.50 1.87
CA ILE A 243 10.71 -18.86 0.93
C ILE A 243 10.02 -17.77 0.11
N ILE A 244 8.88 -18.09 -0.52
CA ILE A 244 8.17 -17.09 -1.35
C ILE A 244 7.62 -15.94 -0.50
N THR A 245 7.13 -16.23 0.70
CA THR A 245 6.60 -15.22 1.61
C THR A 245 7.72 -14.27 2.06
N VAL A 246 8.85 -14.78 2.49
CA VAL A 246 10.01 -13.97 2.90
C VAL A 246 10.55 -13.17 1.71
N GLY A 247 10.74 -13.78 0.53
CA GLY A 247 11.15 -13.08 -0.67
C GLY A 247 10.20 -11.96 -1.08
N TYR A 248 8.89 -12.22 -1.01
CA TYR A 248 7.86 -11.22 -1.27
C TYR A 248 7.90 -10.05 -0.28
N LEU A 249 8.04 -10.34 1.01
CA LEU A 249 8.09 -9.31 2.05
C LEU A 249 9.30 -8.40 1.87
N ILE A 250 10.46 -8.96 1.58
CA ILE A 250 11.70 -8.21 1.35
C ILE A 250 11.56 -7.33 0.09
N MET A 251 10.99 -7.87 -0.99
CA MET A 251 10.69 -7.10 -2.20
C MET A 251 9.66 -5.99 -1.93
N TRP A 252 8.65 -6.27 -1.11
CA TRP A 252 7.63 -5.28 -0.72
C TRP A 252 8.22 -4.14 0.10
N ILE A 253 9.24 -4.42 0.94
CA ILE A 253 10.02 -3.40 1.63
C ILE A 253 10.61 -2.40 0.62
N ALA A 254 11.24 -2.89 -0.44
CA ALA A 254 11.83 -2.00 -1.44
C ALA A 254 10.79 -1.16 -2.19
N PHE A 255 9.67 -1.78 -2.59
CA PHE A 255 8.53 -1.05 -3.18
C PHE A 255 8.03 0.06 -2.25
N THR A 256 7.91 -0.23 -0.95
CA THR A 256 7.46 0.74 0.05
C THR A 256 8.49 1.86 0.25
N PHE A 257 9.80 1.55 0.22
CA PHE A 257 10.85 2.58 0.24
C PHE A 257 10.71 3.55 -0.93
N PHE A 258 10.44 3.05 -2.14
CA PHE A 258 10.23 3.92 -3.30
C PHE A 258 9.07 4.87 -3.08
N ASN A 259 7.89 4.34 -2.75
CA ASN A 259 6.69 5.15 -2.53
C ASN A 259 6.86 6.18 -1.40
N THR A 260 7.62 5.84 -0.36
CA THR A 260 7.85 6.74 0.79
C THR A 260 8.88 7.82 0.48
N ALA A 261 9.89 7.51 -0.33
CA ALA A 261 11.02 8.38 -0.60
C ALA A 261 10.97 9.07 -1.99
N GLU A 262 10.01 8.74 -2.85
CA GLU A 262 9.89 9.27 -4.21
C GLU A 262 9.93 10.80 -4.24
N VAL A 263 9.17 11.45 -3.36
CA VAL A 263 9.15 12.91 -3.25
C VAL A 263 10.56 13.45 -2.98
N TYR A 264 11.28 12.81 -2.04
CA TYR A 264 12.64 13.22 -1.69
C TYR A 264 13.65 12.95 -2.81
N TYR A 265 13.51 11.85 -3.57
CA TYR A 265 14.38 11.60 -4.71
C TYR A 265 14.27 12.71 -5.74
N ILE A 266 13.07 13.17 -6.03
CA ILE A 266 12.82 14.18 -7.07
C ILE A 266 13.16 15.59 -6.59
N THR A 267 12.74 15.97 -5.38
CA THR A 267 12.89 17.33 -4.90
C THR A 267 14.23 17.61 -4.24
N ASN A 268 14.81 16.63 -3.52
CA ASN A 268 16.06 16.80 -2.78
C ASN A 268 17.30 16.36 -3.58
N LEU A 269 17.29 15.17 -4.25
CA LEU A 269 18.44 14.70 -5.01
C LEU A 269 18.51 15.34 -6.40
N LEU A 270 17.41 15.37 -7.15
CA LEU A 270 17.38 15.92 -8.51
C LEU A 270 17.17 17.44 -8.51
N ASN A 271 16.87 18.04 -7.35
CA ASN A 271 16.65 19.47 -7.17
C ASN A 271 15.59 20.03 -8.15
N LEU A 272 14.55 19.23 -8.41
CA LEU A 272 13.43 19.59 -9.28
C LEU A 272 12.25 20.12 -8.45
N GLY A 273 11.37 20.92 -9.08
CA GLY A 273 10.18 21.43 -8.42
C GLY A 273 9.16 20.34 -8.07
N ASP A 274 8.26 20.65 -7.14
CA ASP A 274 7.23 19.70 -6.64
C ASP A 274 6.32 19.15 -7.76
N GLU A 275 6.13 19.88 -8.85
CA GLU A 275 5.38 19.44 -10.02
C GLU A 275 5.97 18.19 -10.69
N TRP A 276 7.28 18.00 -10.59
CA TRP A 276 7.97 16.82 -11.16
C TRP A 276 7.62 15.54 -10.44
N VAL A 277 7.26 15.60 -9.16
CA VAL A 277 6.74 14.43 -8.43
C VAL A 277 5.46 13.92 -9.10
N THR A 278 4.56 14.85 -9.44
CA THR A 278 3.32 14.49 -10.16
C THR A 278 3.62 13.92 -11.55
N TYR A 279 4.53 14.51 -12.32
CA TYR A 279 4.88 14.00 -13.64
C TYR A 279 5.46 12.60 -13.60
N VAL A 280 6.40 12.32 -12.69
CA VAL A 280 7.00 10.98 -12.51
C VAL A 280 5.95 9.96 -12.10
N SER A 281 5.10 10.31 -11.13
CA SER A 281 4.04 9.40 -10.65
C SER A 281 2.99 9.11 -11.74
N VAL A 282 2.57 10.13 -12.52
CA VAL A 282 1.64 9.94 -13.65
C VAL A 282 2.25 9.05 -14.73
N ILE A 283 3.53 9.25 -15.05
CA ILE A 283 4.26 8.39 -16.00
C ILE A 283 4.29 6.94 -15.46
N SER A 284 4.68 6.75 -14.19
CA SER A 284 4.77 5.43 -13.56
C SER A 284 3.43 4.70 -13.57
N ILE A 285 2.35 5.38 -13.22
CA ILE A 285 0.99 4.82 -13.21
C ILE A 285 0.51 4.52 -14.63
N GLY A 286 0.66 5.47 -15.56
CA GLY A 286 0.22 5.32 -16.95
C GLY A 286 0.91 4.16 -17.65
N VAL A 287 2.24 4.11 -17.58
CA VAL A 287 3.03 3.01 -18.13
C VAL A 287 2.75 1.70 -17.37
N GLY A 288 2.56 1.76 -16.05
CA GLY A 288 2.18 0.61 -15.22
C GLY A 288 0.90 -0.07 -15.72
N ILE A 289 -0.16 0.72 -16.00
CA ILE A 289 -1.42 0.19 -16.56
C ILE A 289 -1.18 -0.51 -17.89
N MET A 290 -0.39 0.11 -18.78
CA MET A 290 -0.06 -0.47 -20.09
C MET A 290 0.76 -1.76 -19.98
N THR A 291 1.55 -1.91 -18.92
CA THR A 291 2.37 -3.11 -18.69
C THR A 291 1.58 -4.29 -18.09
N TYR A 292 0.42 -4.09 -17.48
CA TYR A 292 -0.39 -5.19 -16.89
C TYR A 292 -0.73 -6.32 -17.89
N PRO A 293 -1.25 -6.06 -19.10
CA PRO A 293 -1.46 -7.11 -20.10
C PRO A 293 -0.15 -7.81 -20.48
N LEU A 294 0.93 -7.04 -20.63
CA LEU A 294 2.25 -7.56 -20.98
C LEU A 294 2.79 -8.50 -19.89
N VAL A 295 2.68 -8.14 -18.61
CA VAL A 295 3.06 -9.00 -17.49
C VAL A 295 2.30 -10.31 -17.49
N ASN A 296 0.99 -10.29 -17.79
CA ASN A 296 0.18 -11.52 -17.89
C ASN A 296 0.62 -12.42 -19.06
N ILE A 297 0.96 -11.84 -20.22
CA ILE A 297 1.47 -12.59 -21.38
C ILE A 297 2.84 -13.20 -21.07
N LEU A 298 3.74 -12.40 -20.49
CA LEU A 298 5.08 -12.84 -20.10
C LEU A 298 5.03 -13.93 -19.02
N ALA A 299 4.14 -13.81 -18.02
CA ALA A 299 3.97 -14.81 -16.99
C ALA A 299 3.58 -16.19 -17.55
N ARG A 300 2.79 -16.23 -18.62
CA ARG A 300 2.43 -17.48 -19.32
C ARG A 300 3.57 -18.04 -20.17
N LYS A 301 4.42 -17.19 -20.76
CA LYS A 301 5.49 -17.61 -21.67
C LYS A 301 6.79 -17.97 -20.93
N VAL A 302 7.21 -17.15 -20.00
CA VAL A 302 8.51 -17.24 -19.33
C VAL A 302 8.40 -17.87 -17.93
N GLY A 303 7.19 -17.81 -17.33
CA GLY A 303 6.94 -18.24 -15.98
C GLY A 303 6.97 -17.11 -14.95
N LYS A 304 6.48 -17.39 -13.74
CA LYS A 304 6.31 -16.37 -12.67
C LYS A 304 7.64 -16.02 -12.00
N LYS A 305 8.49 -17.02 -11.71
CA LYS A 305 9.78 -16.84 -11.05
C LYS A 305 10.76 -15.95 -11.82
N PRO A 306 11.01 -16.16 -13.14
CA PRO A 306 11.89 -15.27 -13.92
C PRO A 306 11.41 -13.83 -13.96
N LEU A 307 10.08 -13.59 -13.96
CA LEU A 307 9.53 -12.23 -13.92
C LEU A 307 9.79 -11.54 -12.58
N LEU A 308 9.65 -12.27 -11.46
CA LEU A 308 9.99 -11.73 -10.14
C LEU A 308 11.48 -11.36 -10.06
N LEU A 309 12.36 -12.24 -10.53
CA LEU A 309 13.79 -11.96 -10.57
C LEU A 309 14.12 -10.77 -11.47
N GLY A 310 13.47 -10.66 -12.64
CA GLY A 310 13.61 -9.50 -13.54
C GLY A 310 13.17 -8.20 -12.87
N ALA A 311 12.05 -8.19 -12.17
CA ALA A 311 11.57 -7.03 -11.41
C ALA A 311 12.57 -6.63 -10.31
N CYS A 312 13.10 -7.60 -9.55
CA CYS A 312 14.09 -7.33 -8.53
C CYS A 312 15.39 -6.75 -9.12
N ILE A 313 15.90 -7.31 -10.24
CA ILE A 313 17.08 -6.78 -10.91
C ILE A 313 16.83 -5.33 -11.36
N THR A 314 15.65 -5.04 -11.93
CA THR A 314 15.30 -3.68 -12.36
C THR A 314 15.25 -2.72 -11.17
N TYR A 315 14.70 -3.13 -10.01
CA TYR A 315 14.76 -2.34 -8.78
C TYR A 315 16.19 -2.08 -8.33
N VAL A 316 17.06 -3.09 -8.33
CA VAL A 316 18.49 -2.93 -7.96
C VAL A 316 19.16 -1.91 -8.86
N LEU A 317 18.99 -2.01 -10.18
CA LEU A 317 19.57 -1.07 -11.15
C LEU A 317 19.04 0.35 -10.93
N LEU A 318 17.73 0.50 -10.71
CA LEU A 318 17.12 1.80 -10.45
C LEU A 318 17.65 2.42 -9.16
N TYR A 319 17.71 1.68 -8.07
CA TYR A 319 18.26 2.19 -6.80
C TYR A 319 19.76 2.47 -6.88
N CYS A 320 20.50 1.68 -7.65
CA CYS A 320 21.92 1.98 -7.94
C CYS A 320 22.05 3.32 -8.69
N ALA A 321 21.21 3.58 -9.69
CA ALA A 321 21.17 4.85 -10.40
C ALA A 321 20.80 6.02 -9.48
N ILE A 322 19.79 5.87 -8.61
CA ILE A 322 19.39 6.89 -7.63
C ILE A 322 20.52 7.11 -6.60
N PHE A 323 21.19 6.07 -6.14
CA PHE A 323 22.31 6.20 -5.21
C PHE A 323 23.48 6.98 -5.84
N ASN A 324 23.74 6.78 -7.13
CA ASN A 324 24.76 7.48 -7.90
C ASN A 324 24.18 8.62 -8.75
N TYR A 325 23.16 9.30 -8.27
CA TYR A 325 22.38 10.29 -9.01
C TYR A 325 23.23 11.38 -9.68
N ASN A 326 24.35 11.81 -9.06
CA ASN A 326 25.26 12.79 -9.64
C ASN A 326 25.81 12.34 -10.99
N LEU A 327 26.31 11.11 -11.08
CA LEU A 327 26.85 10.56 -12.34
C LEU A 327 25.77 10.52 -13.43
N VAL A 328 24.55 10.20 -13.07
CA VAL A 328 23.44 10.13 -14.03
C VAL A 328 23.00 11.54 -14.46
N ILE A 329 22.93 12.50 -13.52
CA ILE A 329 22.62 13.89 -13.83
C ILE A 329 23.68 14.51 -14.74
N ASP A 330 24.97 14.26 -14.49
CA ASP A 330 26.06 14.75 -15.31
C ASP A 330 26.00 14.18 -16.75
N ALA A 331 25.50 12.95 -16.91
CA ALA A 331 25.40 12.29 -18.20
C ALA A 331 24.16 12.71 -19.02
N ILE A 332 22.98 12.79 -18.40
CA ILE A 332 21.70 12.99 -19.12
C ILE A 332 20.88 14.18 -18.62
N GLY A 333 21.24 14.78 -17.49
CA GLY A 333 20.50 15.85 -16.84
C GLY A 333 19.40 15.36 -15.88
N ALA A 334 18.97 16.24 -14.97
CA ALA A 334 18.01 15.92 -13.91
C ALA A 334 16.59 15.58 -14.45
N LYS A 335 16.08 16.36 -15.40
CA LYS A 335 14.72 16.17 -15.97
C LYS A 335 14.58 14.85 -16.74
N PRO A 336 15.48 14.48 -17.68
CA PRO A 336 15.44 13.17 -18.33
C PRO A 336 15.59 12.01 -17.33
N PHE A 337 16.41 12.20 -16.29
CA PHE A 337 16.56 11.17 -15.24
C PHE A 337 15.28 10.98 -14.47
N ALA A 338 14.54 12.04 -14.10
CA ALA A 338 13.23 11.93 -13.46
C ALA A 338 12.22 11.15 -14.33
N ILE A 339 12.16 11.43 -15.64
CA ILE A 339 11.32 10.67 -16.58
C ILE A 339 11.75 9.20 -16.64
N LEU A 340 13.04 8.93 -16.69
CA LEU A 340 13.58 7.58 -16.70
C LEU A 340 13.20 6.80 -15.45
N ILE A 341 13.25 7.42 -14.26
CA ILE A 341 12.77 6.82 -13.00
C ILE A 341 11.32 6.39 -13.16
N GLY A 342 10.43 7.27 -13.64
CA GLY A 342 9.01 6.97 -13.83
C GLY A 342 8.75 5.83 -14.81
N LEU A 343 9.49 5.79 -15.92
CA LEU A 343 9.37 4.74 -16.93
C LEU A 343 9.87 3.38 -16.42
N VAL A 344 11.05 3.36 -15.80
CA VAL A 344 11.71 2.12 -15.36
C VAL A 344 10.98 1.48 -14.20
N ILE A 345 10.47 2.28 -13.24
CA ILE A 345 9.78 1.76 -12.05
C ILE A 345 8.42 1.13 -12.37
N ALA A 346 7.78 1.53 -13.46
CA ALA A 346 6.42 1.12 -13.80
C ALA A 346 6.26 -0.41 -13.94
N MET A 347 7.19 -1.06 -14.63
CA MET A 347 7.14 -2.51 -14.85
C MET A 347 7.40 -3.33 -13.58
N PRO A 348 8.43 -3.05 -12.76
CA PRO A 348 8.60 -3.69 -11.45
C PRO A 348 7.39 -3.53 -10.54
N ILE A 349 6.76 -2.36 -10.47
CA ILE A 349 5.54 -2.13 -9.69
C ILE A 349 4.41 -3.05 -10.18
N ALA A 350 4.18 -3.13 -11.49
CA ALA A 350 3.15 -3.99 -12.07
C ALA A 350 3.40 -5.48 -11.73
N ILE A 351 4.63 -5.95 -11.85
CA ILE A 351 5.02 -7.33 -11.50
C ILE A 351 4.82 -7.58 -10.01
N THR A 352 5.25 -6.66 -9.13
CA THR A 352 5.13 -6.78 -7.67
C THR A 352 3.68 -6.86 -7.20
N ASN A 353 2.76 -6.20 -7.88
CA ASN A 353 1.34 -6.23 -7.55
C ASN A 353 0.63 -7.50 -8.04
N ILE A 354 0.99 -8.03 -9.22
CA ILE A 354 0.27 -9.12 -9.89
C ILE A 354 0.85 -10.49 -9.53
N ILE A 355 2.15 -10.67 -9.74
CA ILE A 355 2.78 -12.01 -9.71
C ILE A 355 2.75 -12.66 -8.34
N PRO A 356 3.11 -11.97 -7.23
CA PRO A 356 3.03 -12.59 -5.91
C PRO A 356 1.62 -13.03 -5.53
N SER A 357 0.61 -12.22 -5.83
CA SER A 357 -0.79 -12.58 -5.56
C SER A 357 -1.21 -13.86 -6.29
N SER A 358 -0.74 -14.02 -7.54
CA SER A 358 -0.97 -15.25 -8.32
C SER A 358 -0.21 -16.44 -7.74
N ILE A 359 1.01 -16.26 -7.23
CA ILE A 359 1.79 -17.34 -6.59
C ILE A 359 1.14 -17.76 -5.26
N PHE A 360 0.67 -16.81 -4.45
CA PHE A 360 -0.05 -17.15 -3.22
C PHE A 360 -1.35 -17.92 -3.48
N ALA A 361 -2.06 -17.63 -4.58
CA ALA A 361 -3.21 -18.40 -5.00
C ALA A 361 -2.84 -19.84 -5.41
N ASP A 362 -1.74 -20.01 -6.17
CA ASP A 362 -1.22 -21.34 -6.54
C ASP A 362 -0.82 -22.16 -5.29
N LEU A 363 -0.15 -21.52 -4.32
CA LEU A 363 0.24 -22.17 -3.07
C LEU A 363 -0.97 -22.60 -2.23
N ALA A 364 -2.01 -21.76 -2.19
CA ALA A 364 -3.25 -22.10 -1.51
C ALA A 364 -3.96 -23.29 -2.19
N GLN A 365 -3.93 -23.36 -3.53
CA GLN A 365 -4.45 -24.50 -4.28
C GLN A 365 -3.61 -25.75 -4.04
N TYR A 366 -2.29 -25.66 -4.06
CA TYR A 366 -1.39 -26.76 -3.76
C TYR A 366 -1.59 -27.33 -2.35
N ASP A 367 -1.76 -26.44 -1.35
CA ASP A 367 -2.10 -26.85 0.01
C ASP A 367 -3.45 -27.56 0.08
N SER A 368 -4.46 -27.06 -0.63
CA SER A 368 -5.77 -27.68 -0.71
C SER A 368 -5.72 -29.09 -1.33
N ILE A 369 -4.89 -29.29 -2.36
CA ILE A 369 -4.68 -30.62 -2.98
C ILE A 369 -4.02 -31.58 -1.99
N LYS A 370 -3.02 -31.12 -1.22
CA LYS A 370 -2.30 -31.98 -0.26
C LYS A 370 -3.08 -32.29 1.00
N THR A 371 -3.83 -31.32 1.53
CA THR A 371 -4.48 -31.44 2.84
C THR A 371 -5.98 -31.73 2.77
N GLY A 372 -6.59 -31.57 1.60
CA GLY A 372 -8.05 -31.64 1.43
C GLY A 372 -8.81 -30.47 2.05
N GLN A 373 -8.12 -29.46 2.61
CA GLN A 373 -8.71 -28.32 3.30
C GLN A 373 -8.50 -27.02 2.51
N ASN A 374 -9.54 -26.22 2.35
CA ASN A 374 -9.42 -24.91 1.72
C ASN A 374 -9.02 -23.85 2.75
N ARG A 375 -7.71 -23.62 2.88
CA ARG A 375 -7.11 -22.64 3.79
C ARG A 375 -6.63 -21.36 3.10
N ALA A 376 -7.10 -21.07 1.88
CA ALA A 376 -6.66 -19.92 1.10
C ALA A 376 -6.77 -18.58 1.85
N GLY A 377 -7.85 -18.37 2.62
CA GLY A 377 -8.02 -17.17 3.44
C GLY A 377 -6.90 -16.96 4.46
N MET A 378 -6.36 -18.03 5.06
CA MET A 378 -5.25 -17.95 6.01
C MET A 378 -3.96 -17.45 5.36
N PHE A 379 -3.64 -17.94 4.15
CA PHE A 379 -2.44 -17.53 3.42
C PHE A 379 -2.47 -16.03 3.05
N PHE A 380 -3.64 -15.55 2.61
CA PHE A 380 -3.79 -14.12 2.31
C PHE A 380 -3.80 -13.24 3.57
N ALA A 381 -4.37 -13.71 4.67
CA ALA A 381 -4.34 -13.00 5.95
C ALA A 381 -2.90 -12.86 6.49
N ALA A 382 -2.12 -13.96 6.48
CA ALA A 382 -0.72 -13.95 6.88
C ALA A 382 0.10 -12.99 6.03
N ARG A 383 -0.10 -12.99 4.68
CA ARG A 383 0.55 -12.04 3.77
C ARG A 383 0.21 -10.59 4.12
N ASN A 384 -1.06 -10.29 4.35
CA ASN A 384 -1.48 -8.91 4.63
C ASN A 384 -0.93 -8.40 5.96
N PHE A 385 -0.91 -9.24 6.99
CA PHE A 385 -0.28 -8.92 8.27
C PHE A 385 1.22 -8.61 8.09
N ALA A 386 1.92 -9.48 7.37
CA ALA A 386 3.33 -9.32 7.12
C ALA A 386 3.64 -8.05 6.29
N ASN A 387 2.79 -7.70 5.30
CA ASN A 387 2.90 -6.43 4.56
C ASN A 387 2.81 -5.20 5.48
N LYS A 388 1.88 -5.19 6.43
CA LYS A 388 1.74 -4.11 7.39
C LYS A 388 3.00 -3.96 8.25
N MET A 389 3.57 -5.09 8.72
CA MET A 389 4.82 -5.07 9.49
C MET A 389 5.98 -4.52 8.64
N CYS A 390 6.08 -4.90 7.36
CA CYS A 390 7.09 -4.36 6.46
C CYS A 390 6.94 -2.85 6.25
N GLN A 391 5.73 -2.36 6.04
CA GLN A 391 5.46 -0.92 5.90
C GLN A 391 5.92 -0.15 7.15
N ALA A 392 5.68 -0.69 8.34
CA ALA A 392 6.16 -0.10 9.58
C ALA A 392 7.67 0.03 9.63
N ILE A 393 8.36 -1.07 9.37
CA ILE A 393 9.82 -1.12 9.38
C ILE A 393 10.38 -0.09 8.40
N VAL A 394 9.84 -0.04 7.18
CA VAL A 394 10.29 0.90 6.14
C VAL A 394 10.14 2.34 6.60
N VAL A 395 8.98 2.70 7.14
CA VAL A 395 8.74 4.09 7.54
C VAL A 395 9.64 4.51 8.69
N ILE A 396 9.86 3.62 9.69
CA ILE A 396 10.79 3.87 10.79
C ILE A 396 12.21 4.07 10.24
N VAL A 397 12.70 3.13 9.45
CA VAL A 397 14.05 3.18 8.88
C VAL A 397 14.22 4.39 7.96
N CYS A 398 13.24 4.67 7.10
CA CYS A 398 13.24 5.83 6.21
C CYS A 398 13.30 7.13 7.02
N SER A 399 12.48 7.27 8.07
CA SER A 399 12.49 8.46 8.93
C SER A 399 13.84 8.69 9.58
N LEU A 400 14.48 7.64 10.11
CA LEU A 400 15.80 7.73 10.73
C LEU A 400 16.90 8.08 9.74
N LEU A 401 16.85 7.52 8.53
CA LEU A 401 17.82 7.80 7.46
C LEU A 401 17.70 9.23 6.95
N LEU A 402 16.48 9.74 6.74
CA LEU A 402 16.23 11.11 6.30
C LEU A 402 16.76 12.16 7.29
N GLY A 403 16.68 11.86 8.60
CA GLY A 403 17.21 12.75 9.64
C GLY A 403 18.73 12.67 9.84
N LYS A 404 19.42 11.76 9.16
CA LYS A 404 20.87 11.59 9.34
C LYS A 404 21.65 12.69 8.61
N GLY A 405 22.40 13.46 9.37
CA GLY A 405 23.19 14.60 8.85
C GLY A 405 22.41 15.92 8.80
N ALA A 406 21.24 15.99 9.45
CA ALA A 406 20.45 17.23 9.52
C ALA A 406 21.20 18.31 10.31
N ASP A 407 21.40 19.49 9.69
CA ASP A 407 22.12 20.64 10.23
C ASP A 407 21.27 21.45 11.24
N GLY A 408 20.42 20.78 12.01
CA GLY A 408 19.49 21.42 12.95
C GLY A 408 18.24 22.04 12.31
N THR A 409 18.13 22.06 10.98
CA THR A 409 16.96 22.62 10.26
C THR A 409 15.76 21.67 10.23
N GLY A 410 15.94 20.41 10.62
CA GLY A 410 14.90 19.37 10.55
C GLY A 410 14.59 18.86 9.12
N ALA A 411 15.21 19.41 8.09
CA ALA A 411 15.04 18.99 6.71
C ALA A 411 15.80 17.70 6.38
N ALA A 412 15.33 16.97 5.38
CA ALA A 412 16.01 15.79 4.87
C ALA A 412 17.31 16.19 4.15
N THR A 413 18.39 15.46 4.43
CA THR A 413 19.68 15.70 3.77
C THR A 413 19.83 14.83 2.54
N SER A 414 20.56 15.32 1.51
CA SER A 414 20.84 14.51 0.31
C SER A 414 21.56 13.21 0.64
N ALA A 415 22.45 13.20 1.66
CA ALA A 415 23.09 11.99 2.16
C ALA A 415 22.08 11.01 2.79
N GLY A 416 21.14 11.51 3.59
CA GLY A 416 20.07 10.71 4.18
C GLY A 416 19.16 10.11 3.11
N VAL A 417 18.72 10.91 2.16
CA VAL A 417 17.87 10.48 1.04
C VAL A 417 18.59 9.43 0.17
N ARG A 418 19.86 9.65 -0.16
CA ARG A 418 20.70 8.70 -0.89
C ARG A 418 20.83 7.35 -0.15
N ASN A 419 20.96 7.37 1.18
CA ASN A 419 21.05 6.17 2.00
C ASN A 419 19.73 5.37 2.01
N THR A 420 18.57 5.98 1.80
CA THR A 420 17.31 5.22 1.64
C THR A 420 17.34 4.35 0.39
N ALA A 421 17.90 4.86 -0.72
CA ALA A 421 18.07 4.07 -1.95
C ALA A 421 19.07 2.91 -1.76
N LEU A 422 20.17 3.14 -1.02
CA LEU A 422 21.15 2.09 -0.70
C LEU A 422 20.52 0.96 0.12
N VAL A 423 19.79 1.31 1.17
CA VAL A 423 19.12 0.31 2.03
C VAL A 423 18.07 -0.46 1.24
N ALA A 424 17.26 0.21 0.43
CA ALA A 424 16.28 -0.44 -0.44
C ALA A 424 16.96 -1.39 -1.44
N MET A 425 18.07 -0.98 -2.05
CA MET A 425 18.86 -1.82 -2.96
C MET A 425 19.36 -3.10 -2.27
N ILE A 426 19.86 -3.00 -1.03
CA ILE A 426 20.32 -4.16 -0.25
C ILE A 426 19.17 -5.13 0.00
N PHE A 427 17.99 -4.64 0.41
CA PHE A 427 16.81 -5.50 0.60
C PHE A 427 16.41 -6.21 -0.69
N VAL A 428 16.36 -5.51 -1.82
CA VAL A 428 16.04 -6.17 -3.10
C VAL A 428 17.08 -7.22 -3.47
N ALA A 429 18.36 -6.93 -3.28
CA ALA A 429 19.44 -7.90 -3.56
C ALA A 429 19.27 -9.18 -2.71
N ILE A 430 18.88 -9.03 -1.43
CA ILE A 430 18.56 -10.19 -0.57
C ILE A 430 17.32 -10.93 -1.11
N SER A 431 16.29 -10.20 -1.58
CA SER A 431 15.10 -10.82 -2.18
C SER A 431 15.45 -11.66 -3.43
N VAL A 432 16.37 -11.19 -4.28
CA VAL A 432 16.88 -11.97 -5.43
C VAL A 432 17.45 -13.31 -4.96
N VAL A 433 18.32 -13.29 -3.93
CA VAL A 433 18.92 -14.51 -3.37
C VAL A 433 17.83 -15.45 -2.86
N VAL A 434 16.87 -14.95 -2.13
CA VAL A 434 15.75 -15.76 -1.59
C VAL A 434 14.93 -16.39 -2.72
N TYR A 435 14.61 -15.64 -3.78
CA TYR A 435 13.84 -16.18 -4.91
C TYR A 435 14.58 -17.23 -5.73
N ILE A 436 15.91 -17.26 -5.72
CA ILE A 436 16.68 -18.33 -6.36
C ILE A 436 16.34 -19.70 -5.77
N PHE A 437 16.09 -19.78 -4.45
CA PHE A 437 15.72 -21.01 -3.76
C PHE A 437 14.25 -21.40 -3.92
N TYR A 438 13.38 -20.53 -4.44
CA TYR A 438 11.98 -20.85 -4.68
C TYR A 438 11.83 -21.86 -5.83
N ASN A 439 11.12 -22.98 -5.56
CA ASN A 439 10.86 -24.01 -6.56
C ASN A 439 9.41 -23.91 -7.07
N ASP A 440 9.21 -23.20 -8.20
CA ASP A 440 7.90 -23.03 -8.84
C ASP A 440 7.47 -24.25 -9.66
N LYS A 441 8.42 -25.08 -10.11
CA LYS A 441 8.14 -26.23 -10.98
C LYS A 441 7.35 -27.33 -10.25
N GLU A 442 7.67 -27.62 -8.99
CA GLU A 442 6.97 -28.60 -8.18
C GLU A 442 5.49 -28.25 -8.01
N ILE A 443 5.22 -26.99 -7.68
CA ILE A 443 3.86 -26.48 -7.44
C ILE A 443 3.06 -26.49 -8.74
N ALA A 444 3.64 -26.00 -9.83
CA ALA A 444 3.00 -25.99 -11.15
C ALA A 444 2.68 -27.40 -11.66
N ALA A 445 3.60 -28.36 -11.47
CA ALA A 445 3.40 -29.76 -11.87
C ALA A 445 2.27 -30.41 -11.06
N ALA A 446 2.22 -30.20 -9.75
CA ALA A 446 1.15 -30.77 -8.91
C ALA A 446 -0.24 -30.22 -9.26
N ILE A 447 -0.35 -28.89 -9.49
CA ILE A 447 -1.60 -28.27 -9.89
C ILE A 447 -2.06 -28.78 -11.27
N LYS A 448 -1.12 -28.88 -12.22
CA LYS A 448 -1.42 -29.39 -13.57
C LYS A 448 -1.94 -30.83 -13.53
N ALA A 449 -1.26 -31.73 -12.80
CA ALA A 449 -1.67 -33.10 -12.63
C ALA A 449 -3.08 -33.23 -12.01
N HIS A 450 -3.40 -32.41 -11.01
CA HIS A 450 -4.72 -32.39 -10.37
C HIS A 450 -5.81 -31.93 -11.33
N ASN A 451 -5.57 -30.85 -12.09
CA ASN A 451 -6.54 -30.34 -13.06
C ASN A 451 -6.80 -31.33 -14.21
N GLU A 452 -5.75 -32.01 -14.71
CA GLU A 452 -5.90 -33.08 -15.73
C GLU A 452 -6.70 -34.29 -15.22
N ALA A 453 -6.54 -34.64 -13.92
CA ALA A 453 -7.33 -35.70 -13.29
C ALA A 453 -8.81 -35.31 -13.20
N GLN A 454 -9.13 -34.09 -12.77
CA GLN A 454 -10.50 -33.56 -12.71
C GLN A 454 -11.18 -33.47 -14.10
N GLU A 455 -10.43 -33.05 -15.13
CA GLU A 455 -10.97 -33.05 -16.50
C GLU A 455 -11.29 -34.47 -17.03
N LYS A 456 -10.47 -35.46 -16.68
CA LYS A 456 -10.73 -36.85 -17.05
C LYS A 456 -11.95 -37.42 -16.32
N GLU A 457 -12.17 -37.07 -15.06
CA GLU A 457 -13.36 -37.46 -14.30
C GLU A 457 -14.63 -36.80 -14.83
N SER A 458 -14.57 -35.50 -15.14
CA SER A 458 -15.72 -34.75 -15.69
C SER A 458 -16.12 -35.19 -17.12
N LYS A 459 -15.20 -35.80 -17.89
CA LYS A 459 -15.50 -36.40 -19.20
C LYS A 459 -16.03 -37.83 -19.13
N LYS A 460 -15.91 -38.48 -17.95
CA LYS A 460 -16.43 -39.82 -17.70
C LYS A 460 -17.83 -39.84 -17.04
N ALA A 461 -18.22 -38.71 -16.42
CA ALA A 461 -19.55 -38.47 -15.85
C ALA A 461 -20.48 -37.81 -16.92
#